data_6737f9021173171d59b9ebbe132808dd
#
_entry.id   6737f9021173171d59b9ebbe132808dd
#
_cell.length_a   1.000
_cell.length_b   1.000
_cell.length_c   1.000
_cell.angle_alpha   90.00
_cell.angle_beta   90.00
_cell.angle_gamma   90.00
#
_symmetry.space_group_name_H-M   'P 1'
#
loop_
_entity.id
_entity.type
_entity.pdbx_description
1 polymer ?
#
loop_
_entity_poly.entity_id
_entity_poly.type
_entity_poly.pdbx_seq_one_letter_code
_entity_poly.pdbx_strand_id
1 'polypeptide(L)'
;MYKRQGESRALAGYPVTPPALPRPVIFDQRWTDLTFIHWPVLPESVAGSYPPGTRPDVFADGMTYVGLVPFRMSSTKLGTALPIPYVGTFPETNVRLYSIDNAGRHGVLFRSLETARLTVVPLTRIGLGIPYAWSRMRMMRSGKHITYHSVRRWPRRGLRSLLTITIGDLVEPTPLEVWLTARWGAHTRKAGRTWWVPNEHKPWPLRAAEIAELNDELIDASGVQPTGDRLRALFSPGVHARFGRPCVVQ
;
A
#
# COMPACT_ATOMS: atom_id res chain seq x y z
N MET A 1 -16.56 -2.02 -29.07
CA MET A 1 -17.43 -2.85 -28.21
C MET A 1 -16.70 -4.06 -27.61
N TYR A 2 -15.76 -4.68 -28.30
CA TYR A 2 -14.96 -5.84 -27.82
C TYR A 2 -14.05 -5.57 -26.61
N LYS A 3 -13.48 -4.36 -26.46
CA LYS A 3 -12.60 -4.01 -25.32
C LYS A 3 -13.30 -4.03 -23.96
N ARG A 4 -14.57 -3.60 -23.87
CA ARG A 4 -15.32 -3.58 -22.60
C ARG A 4 -15.73 -4.97 -22.08
N GLN A 5 -15.87 -5.98 -22.95
CA GLN A 5 -16.23 -7.34 -22.51
C GLN A 5 -15.05 -8.10 -21.92
N GLY A 6 -13.82 -7.88 -22.41
CA GLY A 6 -12.59 -8.44 -21.83
C GLY A 6 -12.25 -7.82 -20.47
N GLU A 7 -12.50 -6.53 -20.31
CA GLU A 7 -12.24 -5.77 -19.08
C GLU A 7 -13.18 -6.18 -17.93
N SER A 8 -14.46 -6.45 -18.23
CA SER A 8 -15.43 -6.95 -17.23
C SER A 8 -15.07 -8.35 -16.71
N ARG A 9 -14.42 -9.18 -17.53
CA ARG A 9 -14.02 -10.54 -17.18
C ARG A 9 -12.78 -10.58 -16.27
N ALA A 10 -11.90 -9.59 -16.36
CA ALA A 10 -10.66 -9.50 -15.57
C ALA A 10 -10.92 -9.26 -14.05
N LEU A 11 -12.08 -8.69 -13.70
CA LEU A 11 -12.51 -8.44 -12.31
C LEU A 11 -13.70 -9.32 -11.89
N ALA A 12 -14.03 -10.37 -12.65
CA ALA A 12 -15.15 -11.26 -12.30
C ALA A 12 -14.88 -11.91 -10.92
N GLY A 13 -15.77 -11.63 -9.97
CA GLY A 13 -15.63 -12.12 -8.58
C GLY A 13 -14.63 -11.35 -7.71
N TYR A 14 -13.93 -10.36 -8.24
CA TYR A 14 -13.02 -9.53 -7.43
C TYR A 14 -13.79 -8.51 -6.60
N PRO A 15 -13.52 -8.36 -5.29
CA PRO A 15 -14.22 -7.42 -4.42
C PRO A 15 -13.78 -5.97 -4.67
N VAL A 16 -14.43 -5.29 -5.62
CA VAL A 16 -14.15 -3.87 -5.94
C VAL A 16 -14.62 -2.89 -4.86
N THR A 17 -15.47 -3.35 -3.95
CA THR A 17 -15.92 -2.63 -2.75
C THR A 17 -15.50 -3.38 -1.49
N PRO A 18 -15.27 -2.66 -0.38
CA PRO A 18 -14.81 -3.31 0.85
C PRO A 18 -15.85 -4.31 1.38
N PRO A 19 -15.43 -5.52 1.78
CA PRO A 19 -16.24 -6.40 2.59
C PRO A 19 -16.61 -5.74 3.92
N ALA A 20 -17.64 -6.24 4.59
CA ALA A 20 -18.03 -5.76 5.92
C ALA A 20 -16.85 -5.87 6.89
N LEU A 21 -16.46 -4.75 7.49
CA LEU A 21 -15.33 -4.69 8.42
C LEU A 21 -15.69 -5.40 9.74
N PRO A 22 -14.88 -6.37 10.21
CA PRO A 22 -15.08 -7.00 11.51
C PRO A 22 -15.05 -5.98 12.65
N ARG A 23 -16.03 -6.04 13.54
CA ARG A 23 -16.11 -5.17 14.72
C ARG A 23 -15.31 -5.74 15.90
N PRO A 24 -14.80 -4.91 16.82
CA PRO A 24 -14.82 -3.45 16.81
C PRO A 24 -13.84 -2.84 15.80
N VAL A 25 -14.06 -1.58 15.41
CA VAL A 25 -13.06 -0.76 14.70
C VAL A 25 -11.93 -0.46 15.68
N ILE A 26 -10.70 -0.87 15.31
CA ILE A 26 -9.52 -0.72 16.18
C ILE A 26 -8.80 0.60 15.88
N PHE A 27 -8.62 0.92 14.58
CA PHE A 27 -7.97 2.14 14.13
C PHE A 27 -8.83 2.85 13.09
N ASP A 28 -8.75 4.17 13.14
CA ASP A 28 -9.35 5.09 12.22
C ASP A 28 -8.27 6.07 11.75
N GLN A 29 -8.08 6.21 10.45
CA GLN A 29 -6.99 6.98 9.87
C GLN A 29 -7.47 7.73 8.63
N ARG A 30 -6.86 8.86 8.35
CA ARG A 30 -7.02 9.55 7.08
C ARG A 30 -5.73 9.47 6.29
N TRP A 31 -5.80 8.94 5.09
CA TRP A 31 -4.72 8.88 4.12
C TRP A 31 -4.94 9.95 3.06
N THR A 32 -3.95 10.81 2.87
CA THR A 32 -4.05 11.92 1.92
C THR A 32 -2.81 12.02 1.05
N ASP A 33 -2.98 12.66 -0.10
CA ASP A 33 -1.89 12.91 -1.02
C ASP A 33 -1.11 11.62 -1.36
N LEU A 34 -1.82 10.58 -1.84
CA LEU A 34 -1.20 9.31 -2.22
C LEU A 34 -0.77 9.32 -3.67
N THR A 35 0.41 8.75 -3.92
CA THR A 35 0.83 8.40 -5.28
C THR A 35 1.03 6.89 -5.36
N PHE A 36 0.47 6.27 -6.39
CA PHE A 36 0.59 4.85 -6.66
C PHE A 36 1.49 4.65 -7.88
N ILE A 37 2.61 3.95 -7.70
CA ILE A 37 3.50 3.55 -8.77
C ILE A 37 3.69 2.04 -8.68
N HIS A 38 3.54 1.33 -9.81
CA HIS A 38 3.61 -0.12 -9.84
C HIS A 38 4.48 -0.62 -10.98
N TRP A 39 5.12 -1.77 -10.73
CA TRP A 39 5.88 -2.52 -11.70
C TRP A 39 5.42 -3.98 -11.69
N PRO A 40 5.38 -4.63 -12.86
CA PRO A 40 5.11 -6.06 -12.94
C PRO A 40 6.26 -6.86 -12.34
N VAL A 41 5.92 -7.99 -11.75
CA VAL A 41 6.85 -8.93 -11.12
C VAL A 41 6.41 -10.35 -11.44
N LEU A 42 7.35 -11.25 -11.75
CA LEU A 42 7.06 -12.67 -11.93
C LEU A 42 6.64 -13.28 -10.58
N PRO A 43 5.47 -13.92 -10.47
CA PRO A 43 4.97 -14.47 -9.22
C PRO A 43 5.95 -15.42 -8.54
N GLU A 44 6.63 -16.26 -9.30
CA GLU A 44 7.61 -17.23 -8.82
C GLU A 44 8.84 -16.56 -8.19
N SER A 45 9.26 -15.39 -8.69
CA SER A 45 10.43 -14.67 -8.16
C SER A 45 10.22 -14.14 -6.74
N VAL A 46 8.97 -13.94 -6.34
CA VAL A 46 8.61 -13.40 -5.03
C VAL A 46 7.87 -14.40 -4.12
N ALA A 47 7.57 -15.61 -4.62
CA ALA A 47 6.78 -16.60 -3.88
C ALA A 47 7.33 -16.91 -2.49
N GLY A 48 8.65 -17.01 -2.34
CA GLY A 48 9.31 -17.22 -1.04
C GLY A 48 9.18 -16.07 -0.02
N SER A 49 8.65 -14.93 -0.44
CA SER A 49 8.43 -13.75 0.44
C SER A 49 7.13 -13.84 1.24
N TYR A 50 6.21 -14.71 0.85
CA TYR A 50 4.86 -14.76 1.42
C TYR A 50 4.82 -15.63 2.67
N PRO A 51 4.13 -15.19 3.72
CA PRO A 51 3.96 -16.01 4.92
C PRO A 51 3.04 -17.21 4.65
N PRO A 52 3.17 -18.29 5.44
CA PRO A 52 2.36 -19.51 5.28
C PRO A 52 0.86 -19.23 5.15
N GLY A 53 0.16 -19.93 4.26
CA GLY A 53 -1.26 -19.74 3.98
C GLY A 53 -1.57 -18.55 3.06
N THR A 54 -0.52 -17.91 2.51
CA THR A 54 -0.66 -16.84 1.51
C THR A 54 0.24 -17.11 0.31
N ARG A 55 -0.10 -16.49 -0.81
CA ARG A 55 0.67 -16.56 -2.06
C ARG A 55 0.59 -15.25 -2.83
N PRO A 56 1.43 -15.06 -3.87
CA PRO A 56 1.24 -13.95 -4.80
C PRO A 56 -0.19 -13.92 -5.32
N ASP A 57 -0.81 -12.75 -5.26
CA ASP A 57 -2.04 -12.48 -5.98
C ASP A 57 -1.69 -12.12 -7.40
N VAL A 58 -2.26 -12.82 -8.37
CA VAL A 58 -1.91 -12.74 -9.79
C VAL A 58 -3.06 -12.15 -10.56
N PHE A 59 -2.79 -11.13 -11.37
CA PHE A 59 -3.78 -10.53 -12.24
C PHE A 59 -3.99 -11.36 -13.52
N ALA A 60 -4.98 -11.01 -14.33
CA ALA A 60 -5.36 -11.74 -15.55
C ALA A 60 -4.25 -11.78 -16.63
N ASP A 61 -3.23 -10.96 -16.52
CA ASP A 61 -2.03 -10.95 -17.37
C ASP A 61 -0.94 -11.95 -16.93
N GLY A 62 -1.18 -12.71 -15.86
CA GLY A 62 -0.24 -13.66 -15.31
C GLY A 62 0.82 -13.06 -14.39
N MET A 63 0.78 -11.75 -14.13
CA MET A 63 1.77 -11.05 -13.31
C MET A 63 1.22 -10.75 -11.91
N THR A 64 2.13 -10.69 -10.94
CA THR A 64 1.92 -9.92 -9.71
C THR A 64 2.65 -8.59 -9.83
N TYR A 65 2.55 -7.76 -8.80
CA TYR A 65 3.08 -6.39 -8.88
C TYR A 65 3.82 -6.01 -7.61
N VAL A 66 4.79 -5.10 -7.73
CA VAL A 66 5.33 -4.34 -6.61
C VAL A 66 4.84 -2.90 -6.70
N GLY A 67 4.40 -2.34 -5.58
CA GLY A 67 3.96 -0.96 -5.49
C GLY A 67 4.86 -0.13 -4.59
N LEU A 68 5.23 1.06 -5.07
CA LEU A 68 5.80 2.15 -4.27
C LEU A 68 4.70 3.18 -4.03
N VAL A 69 4.32 3.37 -2.76
CA VAL A 69 3.16 4.21 -2.42
C VAL A 69 3.52 5.19 -1.30
N PRO A 70 4.02 6.38 -1.65
CA PRO A 70 4.17 7.48 -0.71
C PRO A 70 2.84 8.20 -0.47
N PHE A 71 2.60 8.64 0.77
CA PHE A 71 1.39 9.35 1.17
C PHE A 71 1.59 10.11 2.48
N ARG A 72 0.57 10.84 2.89
CA ARG A 72 0.46 11.47 4.20
C ARG A 72 -0.59 10.76 5.03
N MET A 73 -0.18 10.24 6.17
CA MET A 73 -1.10 9.79 7.21
C MET A 73 -1.51 10.95 8.09
N SER A 74 -2.78 11.01 8.47
CA SER A 74 -3.30 12.02 9.38
C SER A 74 -4.43 11.47 10.24
N SER A 75 -4.72 12.14 11.36
CA SER A 75 -5.89 11.87 12.22
C SER A 75 -6.01 10.41 12.68
N THR A 76 -4.91 9.79 13.10
CA THR A 76 -4.96 8.43 13.67
C THR A 76 -5.68 8.45 15.02
N LYS A 77 -6.73 7.65 15.14
CA LYS A 77 -7.50 7.44 16.37
C LYS A 77 -7.50 5.96 16.73
N LEU A 78 -7.50 5.65 18.02
CA LEU A 78 -7.68 4.31 18.55
C LEU A 78 -9.14 4.12 18.94
N GLY A 79 -9.88 3.28 18.21
CA GLY A 79 -11.32 3.08 18.39
C GLY A 79 -12.11 4.38 18.23
N THR A 80 -12.97 4.67 19.21
CA THR A 80 -13.75 5.93 19.32
C THR A 80 -13.04 7.00 20.15
N ALA A 81 -11.79 6.75 20.58
CA ALA A 81 -11.03 7.60 21.48
C ALA A 81 -10.48 8.88 20.80
N LEU A 82 -9.91 9.73 21.63
CA LEU A 82 -9.22 10.95 21.19
C LEU A 82 -8.05 10.65 20.25
N PRO A 83 -7.67 11.60 19.38
CA PRO A 83 -6.48 11.47 18.55
C PRO A 83 -5.24 11.16 19.39
N ILE A 84 -4.41 10.23 18.93
CA ILE A 84 -3.17 9.91 19.63
C ILE A 84 -2.19 11.08 19.44
N PRO A 85 -1.79 11.79 20.50
CA PRO A 85 -0.80 12.85 20.40
C PRO A 85 0.49 12.32 19.75
N TYR A 86 1.24 13.16 19.00
CA TYR A 86 2.48 12.82 18.32
C TYR A 86 2.35 11.89 17.08
N VAL A 87 1.28 11.09 16.96
CA VAL A 87 0.99 10.23 15.80
C VAL A 87 0.02 10.93 14.81
N GLY A 88 -0.15 12.26 14.94
CA GLY A 88 -1.22 12.98 14.25
C GLY A 88 -1.07 13.06 12.73
N THR A 89 0.03 13.63 12.23
CA THR A 89 0.24 13.82 10.78
C THR A 89 1.71 13.61 10.44
N PHE A 90 2.00 12.71 9.51
CA PHE A 90 3.36 12.42 9.06
C PHE A 90 3.36 11.77 7.67
N PRO A 91 4.43 11.94 6.89
CA PRO A 91 4.61 11.23 5.64
C PRO A 91 4.97 9.78 5.89
N GLU A 92 4.51 8.92 5.00
CA GLU A 92 4.81 7.49 4.96
C GLU A 92 5.09 7.06 3.51
N THR A 93 5.94 6.07 3.32
CA THR A 93 6.15 5.44 2.01
C THR A 93 6.20 3.94 2.22
N ASN A 94 5.35 3.19 1.53
CA ASN A 94 5.41 1.74 1.58
C ASN A 94 5.87 1.12 0.26
N VAL A 95 6.63 0.03 0.38
CA VAL A 95 6.88 -0.95 -0.67
C VAL A 95 6.02 -2.15 -0.36
N ARG A 96 5.15 -2.55 -1.29
CA ARG A 96 4.19 -3.62 -1.08
C ARG A 96 4.11 -4.58 -2.25
N LEU A 97 3.87 -5.84 -1.95
CA LEU A 97 3.43 -6.88 -2.88
C LEU A 97 1.93 -7.12 -2.72
N TYR A 98 1.35 -7.84 -3.64
CA TYR A 98 -0.07 -8.19 -3.67
C TYR A 98 -0.24 -9.64 -3.26
N SER A 99 -1.13 -9.92 -2.32
CA SER A 99 -1.27 -11.23 -1.69
C SER A 99 -2.72 -11.69 -1.66
N ILE A 100 -2.88 -13.01 -1.76
CA ILE A 100 -4.16 -13.69 -1.54
C ILE A 100 -3.93 -14.86 -0.59
N ASP A 101 -4.89 -15.13 0.29
CA ASP A 101 -4.85 -16.28 1.19
C ASP A 101 -5.80 -17.41 0.75
N ASN A 102 -5.80 -18.50 1.52
CA ASN A 102 -6.63 -19.67 1.22
C ASN A 102 -8.15 -19.40 1.36
N ALA A 103 -8.53 -18.34 2.08
CA ALA A 103 -9.92 -17.90 2.17
C ALA A 103 -10.32 -16.93 1.04
N GLY A 104 -9.42 -16.68 0.06
CA GLY A 104 -9.68 -15.77 -1.06
C GLY A 104 -9.63 -14.29 -0.70
N ARG A 105 -9.01 -13.91 0.42
CA ARG A 105 -8.89 -12.50 0.82
C ARG A 105 -7.74 -11.83 0.08
N HIS A 106 -8.06 -10.85 -0.75
CA HIS A 106 -7.12 -10.07 -1.53
C HIS A 106 -6.56 -8.91 -0.70
N GLY A 107 -5.27 -8.91 -0.45
CA GLY A 107 -4.61 -7.93 0.38
C GLY A 107 -3.27 -7.48 -0.16
N VAL A 108 -2.51 -6.81 0.70
CA VAL A 108 -1.13 -6.43 0.45
C VAL A 108 -0.20 -7.12 1.44
N LEU A 109 1.03 -7.35 1.02
CA LEU A 109 2.14 -7.79 1.85
C LEU A 109 3.20 -6.68 1.85
N PHE A 110 3.39 -6.02 2.98
CA PHE A 110 4.39 -4.97 3.07
C PHE A 110 5.80 -5.55 3.10
N ARG A 111 6.67 -5.01 2.25
CA ARG A 111 8.12 -5.30 2.24
C ARG A 111 8.88 -4.28 3.09
N SER A 112 8.46 -3.01 3.08
CA SER A 112 8.88 -1.99 4.02
C SER A 112 7.83 -0.88 4.12
N LEU A 113 7.83 -0.19 5.26
CA LEU A 113 7.07 1.05 5.47
C LEU A 113 7.99 2.08 6.10
N GLU A 114 8.36 3.09 5.32
CA GLU A 114 9.13 4.23 5.82
C GLU A 114 8.20 5.17 6.58
N THR A 115 8.55 5.50 7.81
CA THR A 115 7.80 6.46 8.62
C THR A 115 8.72 7.49 9.28
N ALA A 116 8.23 8.72 9.40
CA ALA A 116 8.94 9.78 10.11
C ALA A 116 8.83 9.65 11.65
N ARG A 117 8.00 8.74 12.17
CA ARG A 117 7.69 8.60 13.59
C ARG A 117 8.38 7.38 14.19
N LEU A 118 9.45 7.61 14.95
CA LEU A 118 10.22 6.52 15.59
C LEU A 118 9.36 5.65 16.49
N THR A 119 8.43 6.24 17.26
CA THR A 119 7.57 5.49 18.21
C THR A 119 6.59 4.54 17.53
N VAL A 120 6.20 4.80 16.28
CA VAL A 120 5.33 3.91 15.50
C VAL A 120 6.06 2.62 15.14
N VAL A 121 7.39 2.68 14.95
CA VAL A 121 8.18 1.54 14.47
C VAL A 121 8.13 0.33 15.42
N PRO A 122 8.50 0.41 16.70
CA PRO A 122 8.42 -0.75 17.60
C PRO A 122 6.97 -1.20 17.82
N LEU A 123 6.04 -0.28 17.97
CA LEU A 123 4.64 -0.58 18.22
C LEU A 123 4.03 -1.44 17.09
N THR A 124 4.29 -1.10 15.85
CA THR A 124 3.73 -1.81 14.69
C THR A 124 4.51 -3.08 14.35
N ARG A 125 5.83 -3.09 14.49
CA ARG A 125 6.64 -4.29 14.28
C ARG A 125 6.30 -5.38 15.29
N ILE A 126 6.23 -5.06 16.57
CA ILE A 126 5.89 -6.00 17.64
C ILE A 126 4.37 -6.27 17.65
N GLY A 127 3.57 -5.23 17.54
CA GLY A 127 2.11 -5.31 17.64
C GLY A 127 1.44 -6.01 16.45
N LEU A 128 1.86 -5.70 15.23
CA LEU A 128 1.21 -6.16 14.00
C LEU A 128 2.10 -6.98 13.07
N GLY A 129 3.41 -7.08 13.33
CA GLY A 129 4.36 -7.76 12.45
C GLY A 129 4.60 -7.03 11.12
N ILE A 130 4.33 -5.74 11.06
CA ILE A 130 4.52 -4.91 9.86
C ILE A 130 5.94 -4.35 9.87
N PRO A 131 6.71 -4.44 8.74
CA PRO A 131 8.13 -4.09 8.69
C PRO A 131 8.36 -2.57 8.57
N TYR A 132 7.92 -1.81 9.58
CA TYR A 132 8.16 -0.37 9.63
C TYR A 132 9.64 -0.04 9.77
N ALA A 133 10.07 1.00 9.08
CA ALA A 133 11.42 1.55 9.12
C ALA A 133 11.36 3.04 9.52
N TRP A 134 12.28 3.45 10.40
CA TRP A 134 12.40 4.84 10.76
C TRP A 134 13.19 5.60 9.71
N SER A 135 12.61 6.69 9.19
CA SER A 135 13.19 7.49 8.12
C SER A 135 13.06 8.99 8.40
N ARG A 136 14.04 9.77 7.94
CA ARG A 136 13.87 11.21 7.82
C ARG A 136 13.08 11.46 6.54
N MET A 137 11.88 12.00 6.68
CA MET A 137 10.97 12.19 5.57
C MET A 137 10.51 13.63 5.45
N ARG A 138 10.30 14.05 4.23
CA ARG A 138 9.68 15.33 3.87
C ARG A 138 8.67 15.13 2.76
N MET A 139 7.59 15.88 2.83
CA MET A 139 6.60 15.96 1.77
C MET A 139 6.31 17.43 1.54
N MET A 140 6.48 17.86 0.30
CA MET A 140 6.24 19.23 -0.13
C MET A 140 5.18 19.24 -1.22
N ARG A 141 4.22 20.15 -1.12
CA ARG A 141 3.17 20.33 -2.13
C ARG A 141 3.09 21.80 -2.51
N SER A 142 3.13 22.07 -3.80
CA SER A 142 2.92 23.39 -4.39
C SER A 142 1.96 23.26 -5.56
N GLY A 143 0.70 23.65 -5.35
CA GLY A 143 -0.35 23.49 -6.35
C GLY A 143 -0.56 22.03 -6.77
N LYS A 144 -0.26 21.74 -8.04
CA LYS A 144 -0.32 20.39 -8.62
C LYS A 144 0.96 19.57 -8.43
N HIS A 145 2.05 20.17 -7.95
CA HIS A 145 3.33 19.47 -7.78
C HIS A 145 3.46 18.93 -6.36
N ILE A 146 3.86 17.67 -6.24
CA ILE A 146 4.16 17.02 -4.96
C ILE A 146 5.52 16.35 -5.04
N THR A 147 6.35 16.58 -4.02
CA THR A 147 7.60 15.88 -3.82
C THR A 147 7.56 15.10 -2.52
N TYR A 148 7.87 13.81 -2.60
CA TYR A 148 8.06 12.90 -1.48
C TYR A 148 9.55 12.57 -1.39
N HIS A 149 10.13 12.72 -0.21
CA HIS A 149 11.53 12.41 0.03
C HIS A 149 11.69 11.65 1.33
N SER A 150 12.44 10.55 1.30
CA SER A 150 12.80 9.77 2.48
C SER A 150 14.26 9.36 2.47
N VAL A 151 14.87 9.32 3.66
CA VAL A 151 16.19 8.74 3.90
C VAL A 151 16.09 7.86 5.13
N ARG A 152 16.23 6.56 4.97
CA ARG A 152 16.12 5.57 6.05
C ARG A 152 17.21 5.77 7.10
N ARG A 153 16.80 5.73 8.36
CA ARG A 153 17.69 5.80 9.52
C ARG A 153 17.88 4.46 10.22
N TRP A 154 16.83 3.60 10.19
CA TRP A 154 16.87 2.26 10.77
C TRP A 154 15.72 1.39 10.21
N PRO A 155 15.90 0.08 9.97
CA PRO A 155 17.18 -0.62 9.80
C PRO A 155 17.81 -0.30 8.42
N ARG A 156 19.07 -0.74 8.20
CA ARG A 156 19.79 -0.50 6.92
C ARG A 156 19.79 0.98 6.55
N ARG A 157 20.56 1.75 7.32
CA ARG A 157 20.68 3.20 7.18
C ARG A 157 21.16 3.63 5.78
N GLY A 158 20.62 4.73 5.28
CA GLY A 158 21.08 5.42 4.08
C GLY A 158 20.19 5.27 2.86
N LEU A 159 19.31 4.25 2.81
CA LEU A 159 18.40 4.05 1.68
C LEU A 159 17.53 5.29 1.42
N ARG A 160 17.46 5.69 0.15
CA ARG A 160 16.79 6.91 -0.28
C ARG A 160 15.62 6.60 -1.20
N SER A 161 14.61 7.45 -1.15
CA SER A 161 13.54 7.51 -2.14
C SER A 161 13.16 8.97 -2.35
N LEU A 162 13.15 9.38 -3.60
CA LEU A 162 12.72 10.71 -4.04
C LEU A 162 11.75 10.53 -5.20
N LEU A 163 10.56 11.07 -5.06
CA LEU A 163 9.53 11.09 -6.09
C LEU A 163 8.97 12.50 -6.20
N THR A 164 8.97 13.04 -7.40
CA THR A 164 8.26 14.28 -7.74
C THR A 164 7.25 14.00 -8.83
N ILE A 165 6.01 14.41 -8.59
CA ILE A 165 4.90 14.25 -9.53
C ILE A 165 4.20 15.57 -9.82
N THR A 166 3.56 15.62 -10.98
CA THR A 166 2.53 16.61 -11.34
C THR A 166 1.17 15.94 -11.38
N ILE A 167 0.21 16.45 -10.62
CA ILE A 167 -1.17 15.93 -10.56
C ILE A 167 -1.91 16.36 -11.81
N GLY A 168 -2.44 15.38 -12.54
CA GLY A 168 -3.29 15.56 -13.71
C GLY A 168 -4.78 15.55 -13.40
N ASP A 169 -5.57 15.23 -14.41
CA ASP A 169 -7.03 15.18 -14.34
C ASP A 169 -7.55 13.88 -13.72
N LEU A 170 -8.82 13.86 -13.38
CA LEU A 170 -9.52 12.65 -12.96
C LEU A 170 -9.44 11.60 -14.08
N VAL A 171 -9.25 10.35 -13.70
CA VAL A 171 -9.21 9.24 -14.64
C VAL A 171 -10.22 8.17 -14.25
N GLU A 172 -10.80 7.55 -15.25
CA GLU A 172 -11.50 6.28 -15.08
C GLU A 172 -10.41 5.19 -14.98
N PRO A 173 -10.35 4.43 -13.86
CA PRO A 173 -9.33 3.42 -13.68
C PRO A 173 -9.59 2.21 -14.57
N THR A 174 -8.53 1.65 -15.11
CA THR A 174 -8.56 0.35 -15.81
C THR A 174 -8.84 -0.78 -14.81
N PRO A 175 -9.27 -1.97 -15.26
CA PRO A 175 -9.43 -3.14 -14.40
C PRO A 175 -8.19 -3.47 -13.58
N LEU A 176 -7.00 -3.37 -14.17
CA LEU A 176 -5.74 -3.57 -13.46
C LEU A 176 -5.55 -2.53 -12.34
N GLU A 177 -5.83 -1.27 -12.60
CA GLU A 177 -5.68 -0.20 -11.59
C GLU A 177 -6.70 -0.34 -10.46
N VAL A 178 -7.92 -0.78 -10.76
CA VAL A 178 -8.90 -1.17 -9.73
C VAL A 178 -8.35 -2.30 -8.88
N TRP A 179 -7.85 -3.38 -9.53
CA TRP A 179 -7.26 -4.53 -8.84
C TRP A 179 -6.06 -4.14 -7.96
N LEU A 180 -5.20 -3.22 -8.41
CA LEU A 180 -4.05 -2.72 -7.65
C LEU A 180 -4.45 -1.85 -6.45
N THR A 181 -5.59 -1.16 -6.50
CA THR A 181 -5.98 -0.17 -5.51
C THR A 181 -7.11 -0.59 -4.57
N ALA A 182 -7.99 -1.51 -5.01
CA ALA A 182 -9.07 -2.07 -4.17
C ALA A 182 -8.53 -3.20 -3.29
N ARG A 183 -7.80 -2.87 -2.21
CA ARG A 183 -7.18 -3.83 -1.28
C ARG A 183 -7.72 -3.64 0.12
N TRP A 184 -8.33 -4.69 0.66
CA TRP A 184 -9.16 -4.62 1.86
C TRP A 184 -8.48 -5.17 3.10
N GLY A 185 -7.17 -5.22 3.10
CA GLY A 185 -6.35 -5.59 4.24
C GLY A 185 -4.92 -5.90 3.89
N ALA A 186 -4.17 -6.28 4.92
CA ALA A 186 -2.78 -6.69 4.80
C ALA A 186 -2.56 -8.06 5.44
N HIS A 187 -1.74 -8.89 4.79
CA HIS A 187 -1.19 -10.09 5.40
C HIS A 187 0.13 -9.75 6.08
N THR A 188 0.30 -10.20 7.31
CA THR A 188 1.52 -9.97 8.10
C THR A 188 1.96 -11.26 8.78
N ARG A 189 3.23 -11.33 9.21
CA ARG A 189 3.75 -12.44 10.00
C ARG A 189 4.14 -11.96 11.38
N LYS A 190 3.55 -12.56 12.42
CA LYS A 190 3.83 -12.24 13.82
C LYS A 190 3.80 -13.50 14.67
N ALA A 191 4.80 -13.69 15.54
CA ALA A 191 4.90 -14.82 16.46
C ALA A 191 4.69 -16.19 15.77
N GLY A 192 5.34 -16.39 14.63
CA GLY A 192 5.25 -17.63 13.85
C GLY A 192 3.96 -17.85 13.07
N ARG A 193 2.96 -16.97 13.22
CA ARG A 193 1.63 -17.08 12.56
C ARG A 193 1.44 -15.99 11.52
N THR A 194 0.65 -16.30 10.51
CA THR A 194 0.15 -15.33 9.52
C THR A 194 -1.13 -14.68 10.02
N TRP A 195 -1.20 -13.36 9.90
CA TRP A 195 -2.34 -12.56 10.33
C TRP A 195 -2.92 -11.80 9.15
N TRP A 196 -4.23 -11.71 9.11
CA TRP A 196 -5.00 -10.81 8.27
C TRP A 196 -5.39 -9.57 9.08
N VAL A 197 -5.00 -8.39 8.60
CA VAL A 197 -5.36 -7.09 9.19
C VAL A 197 -6.36 -6.43 8.25
N PRO A 198 -7.68 -6.55 8.48
CA PRO A 198 -8.69 -6.02 7.58
C PRO A 198 -8.76 -4.50 7.66
N ASN A 199 -9.00 -3.87 6.51
CA ASN A 199 -9.34 -2.46 6.41
C ASN A 199 -10.54 -2.24 5.47
N GLU A 200 -11.18 -1.07 5.61
CA GLU A 200 -12.17 -0.57 4.67
C GLU A 200 -11.94 0.90 4.38
N HIS A 201 -12.21 1.31 3.18
CA HIS A 201 -12.26 2.69 2.73
C HIS A 201 -13.15 2.81 1.49
N LYS A 202 -13.57 4.00 1.14
CA LYS A 202 -14.26 4.23 -0.15
C LYS A 202 -13.29 3.97 -1.32
N PRO A 203 -13.80 3.63 -2.51
CA PRO A 203 -12.99 3.59 -3.73
C PRO A 203 -12.17 4.87 -3.87
N TRP A 204 -10.94 4.72 -4.36
CA TRP A 204 -10.02 5.85 -4.51
C TRP A 204 -10.49 6.81 -5.59
N PRO A 205 -10.61 8.12 -5.33
CA PRO A 205 -10.75 9.12 -6.37
C PRO A 205 -9.40 9.28 -7.07
N LEU A 206 -9.22 8.60 -8.21
CA LEU A 206 -7.94 8.53 -8.91
C LEU A 206 -7.80 9.65 -9.95
N ARG A 207 -6.59 10.19 -10.01
CA ARG A 207 -6.12 11.15 -11.01
C ARG A 207 -4.89 10.63 -11.70
N ALA A 208 -4.63 11.05 -12.92
CA ALA A 208 -3.33 10.84 -13.56
C ALA A 208 -2.23 11.52 -12.73
N ALA A 209 -1.04 10.94 -12.74
CA ALA A 209 0.16 11.55 -12.17
C ALA A 209 1.30 11.42 -13.18
N GLU A 210 1.88 12.54 -13.55
CA GLU A 210 3.10 12.58 -14.35
C GLU A 210 4.30 12.59 -13.42
N ILE A 211 5.23 11.64 -13.62
CA ILE A 211 6.45 11.57 -12.83
C ILE A 211 7.49 12.49 -13.46
N ALA A 212 7.85 13.56 -12.74
CA ALA A 212 8.92 14.47 -13.11
C ALA A 212 10.30 13.94 -12.66
N GLU A 213 10.35 13.24 -11.52
CA GLU A 213 11.57 12.64 -11.00
C GLU A 213 11.25 11.40 -10.16
N LEU A 214 12.04 10.35 -10.32
CA LEU A 214 11.97 9.12 -9.51
C LEU A 214 13.37 8.54 -9.32
N ASN A 215 13.85 8.60 -8.08
CA ASN A 215 15.09 7.96 -7.64
C ASN A 215 14.76 7.13 -6.39
N ASP A 216 14.62 5.82 -6.53
CA ASP A 216 14.18 4.92 -5.46
C ASP A 216 15.12 3.74 -5.27
N GLU A 217 15.56 3.56 -4.03
CA GLU A 217 16.38 2.41 -3.60
C GLU A 217 15.56 1.42 -2.74
N LEU A 218 14.29 1.73 -2.43
CA LEU A 218 13.49 0.93 -1.50
C LEU A 218 13.00 -0.37 -2.12
N ILE A 219 12.67 -0.36 -3.42
CA ILE A 219 12.22 -1.56 -4.15
C ILE A 219 13.35 -2.57 -4.20
N ASP A 220 14.54 -2.19 -4.67
CA ASP A 220 15.71 -3.08 -4.72
C ASP A 220 16.09 -3.59 -3.34
N ALA A 221 16.09 -2.68 -2.33
CA ALA A 221 16.37 -3.05 -0.95
C ALA A 221 15.35 -4.02 -0.34
N SER A 222 14.16 -4.10 -0.90
CA SER A 222 13.12 -5.06 -0.53
C SER A 222 13.36 -6.47 -1.06
N GLY A 223 14.32 -6.64 -1.97
CA GLY A 223 14.64 -7.90 -2.64
C GLY A 223 13.68 -8.26 -3.77
N VAL A 224 12.88 -7.29 -4.25
CA VAL A 224 11.96 -7.47 -5.38
C VAL A 224 12.60 -6.94 -6.65
N GLN A 225 12.59 -7.74 -7.70
CA GLN A 225 13.11 -7.37 -9.03
C GLN A 225 11.93 -7.19 -10.00
N PRO A 226 11.61 -5.97 -10.43
CA PRO A 226 10.65 -5.73 -11.50
C PRO A 226 11.09 -6.37 -12.81
N THR A 227 10.14 -6.85 -13.60
CA THR A 227 10.41 -7.53 -14.89
C THR A 227 10.03 -6.73 -16.12
N GLY A 228 9.57 -5.50 -15.94
CA GLY A 228 9.15 -4.63 -17.04
C GLY A 228 9.05 -3.18 -16.62
N ASP A 229 8.58 -2.38 -17.55
CA ASP A 229 8.36 -0.95 -17.31
C ASP A 229 7.28 -0.71 -16.26
N ARG A 230 7.41 0.43 -15.57
CA ARG A 230 6.38 0.87 -14.64
C ARG A 230 5.07 1.18 -15.36
N LEU A 231 3.96 0.91 -14.68
CA LEU A 231 2.66 1.37 -15.13
C LEU A 231 2.56 2.91 -15.02
N ARG A 232 1.51 3.48 -15.61
CA ARG A 232 1.22 4.90 -15.38
C ARG A 232 1.04 5.15 -13.89
N ALA A 233 1.57 6.25 -13.41
CA ALA A 233 1.38 6.64 -12.02
C ALA A 233 -0.02 7.22 -11.82
N LEU A 234 -0.57 6.98 -10.63
CA LEU A 234 -1.87 7.51 -10.22
C LEU A 234 -1.72 8.29 -8.94
N PHE A 235 -2.50 9.35 -8.81
CA PHE A 235 -2.61 10.13 -7.59
C PHE A 235 -4.02 10.05 -7.02
N SER A 236 -4.14 10.06 -5.69
CA SER A 236 -5.41 10.26 -5.01
C SER A 236 -5.30 11.35 -3.93
N PRO A 237 -6.28 12.27 -3.85
CA PRO A 237 -6.32 13.24 -2.76
C PRO A 237 -6.53 12.57 -1.41
N GLY A 238 -7.04 11.33 -1.39
CA GLY A 238 -7.10 10.51 -0.20
C GLY A 238 -8.46 9.93 0.11
N VAL A 239 -8.45 9.09 1.15
CA VAL A 239 -9.63 8.42 1.71
C VAL A 239 -9.55 8.37 3.24
N HIS A 240 -10.69 8.10 3.85
CA HIS A 240 -10.79 7.73 5.25
C HIS A 240 -10.77 6.20 5.35
N ALA A 241 -9.82 5.66 6.12
CA ALA A 241 -9.60 4.23 6.28
C ALA A 241 -9.86 3.79 7.71
N ARG A 242 -10.61 2.70 7.88
CA ARG A 242 -10.89 2.07 9.17
C ARG A 242 -10.34 0.65 9.18
N PHE A 243 -9.84 0.22 10.33
CA PHE A 243 -9.26 -1.09 10.52
C PHE A 243 -10.05 -1.89 11.55
N GLY A 244 -10.38 -3.11 11.19
CA GLY A 244 -11.05 -4.07 12.08
C GLY A 244 -10.06 -4.92 12.88
N ARG A 245 -10.60 -5.82 13.69
CA ARG A 245 -9.81 -6.75 14.50
C ARG A 245 -8.99 -7.68 13.61
N PRO A 246 -7.66 -7.77 13.80
CA PRO A 246 -6.85 -8.77 13.11
C PRO A 246 -7.26 -10.21 13.48
N CYS A 247 -7.14 -11.12 12.52
CA CYS A 247 -7.38 -12.55 12.73
C CYS A 247 -6.25 -13.39 12.15
N VAL A 248 -6.08 -14.60 12.67
CA VAL A 248 -5.10 -15.57 12.16
C VAL A 248 -5.59 -16.11 10.81
N VAL A 249 -4.70 -16.24 9.84
CA VAL A 249 -4.93 -16.94 8.58
C VAL A 249 -4.82 -18.45 8.85
N GLN A 250 -5.84 -19.18 8.45
CA GLN A 250 -5.90 -20.65 8.55
C GLN A 250 -5.22 -21.32 7.36
#